data_ee138640d551b586a2868f30b1210157
#
_entry.id   ee138640d551b586a2868f30b1210157
#
_cell.length_a   1.000
_cell.length_b   1.000
_cell.length_c   1.000
_cell.angle_alpha   90.00
_cell.angle_beta   90.00
_cell.angle_gamma   90.00
#
_symmetry.space_group_name_H-M   'P 1'
#
loop_
_entity.id
_entity.type
_entity.pdbx_description
1 polymer ?
#
loop_
_entity_poly.entity_id
_entity_poly.type
_entity_poly.pdbx_seq_one_letter_code
_entity_poly.pdbx_strand_id
1 'polypeptide(L)'
;PLPCCLSRHPRFSPLFFLLLLFLLLPLLTGCEKNKLPEKTKDLDFTVVAGTDIPPELQELIDDRCNDAFELTYSDGSCLYIVKGYGTQQTDGYNIAVTDFYESKDGLVFATELTGPKKSEDTSQTETYPYIVIKTELIDASVIFS
;
A
#
# COMPACT_ATOMS: atom_id res chain seq x y z
N PRO A 1 -31.98 42.50 59.34
CA PRO A 1 -31.15 41.30 59.43
C PRO A 1 -31.18 40.49 58.14
N LEU A 2 -30.06 40.47 57.43
CA LEU A 2 -29.89 39.71 56.16
C LEU A 2 -29.09 38.45 56.48
N PRO A 3 -29.50 37.27 56.02
CA PRO A 3 -28.67 36.09 56.18
C PRO A 3 -27.64 36.00 55.05
N CYS A 4 -26.40 35.72 55.42
CA CYS A 4 -25.28 35.45 54.60
C CYS A 4 -25.52 34.21 53.73
N CYS A 5 -25.41 34.38 52.40
CA CYS A 5 -25.28 33.27 51.45
C CYS A 5 -23.86 32.71 51.52
N LEU A 6 -23.69 31.54 52.11
CA LEU A 6 -22.44 30.78 52.07
C LEU A 6 -22.31 30.15 50.68
N SER A 7 -21.38 30.67 49.86
CA SER A 7 -20.91 30.05 48.63
C SER A 7 -20.15 28.77 48.97
N ARG A 8 -20.76 27.63 48.65
CA ARG A 8 -20.16 26.32 48.83
C ARG A 8 -19.35 25.97 47.57
N HIS A 9 -18.07 26.23 47.58
CA HIS A 9 -17.16 25.74 46.54
C HIS A 9 -17.05 24.21 46.62
N PRO A 10 -17.26 23.48 45.51
CA PRO A 10 -17.01 22.04 45.50
C PRO A 10 -15.50 21.82 45.62
N ARG A 11 -15.07 21.21 46.68
CA ARG A 11 -13.70 20.69 46.83
C ARG A 11 -13.58 19.46 45.96
N PHE A 12 -13.09 19.63 44.73
CA PHE A 12 -12.65 18.51 43.91
C PHE A 12 -11.40 17.92 44.56
N SER A 13 -11.52 16.65 44.96
CA SER A 13 -10.42 15.88 45.53
C SER A 13 -9.28 15.76 44.52
N PRO A 14 -8.01 15.94 44.90
CA PRO A 14 -6.86 15.77 44.02
C PRO A 14 -6.77 14.35 43.44
N LEU A 15 -7.41 13.37 44.07
CA LEU A 15 -7.56 12.01 43.55
C LEU A 15 -8.39 11.96 42.25
N PHE A 16 -9.40 12.83 42.11
CA PHE A 16 -10.24 12.89 40.91
C PHE A 16 -9.46 13.44 39.70
N PHE A 17 -8.56 14.40 39.96
CA PHE A 17 -7.67 14.95 38.92
C PHE A 17 -6.60 13.94 38.47
N LEU A 18 -6.11 13.13 39.43
CA LEU A 18 -5.14 12.06 39.14
C LEU A 18 -5.80 10.92 38.37
N LEU A 19 -7.06 10.59 38.65
CA LEU A 19 -7.82 9.57 37.93
C LEU A 19 -8.16 10.01 36.50
N LEU A 20 -8.48 11.30 36.30
CA LEU A 20 -8.75 11.87 34.97
C LEU A 20 -7.48 11.95 34.10
N LEU A 21 -6.32 12.22 34.73
CA LEU A 21 -5.02 12.21 34.03
C LEU A 21 -4.61 10.81 33.60
N PHE A 22 -4.97 9.76 34.35
CA PHE A 22 -4.69 8.38 34.00
C PHE A 22 -5.60 7.85 32.89
N LEU A 23 -6.78 8.43 32.71
CA LEU A 23 -7.71 8.07 31.62
C LEU A 23 -7.33 8.69 30.26
N LEU A 24 -6.46 9.72 30.25
CA LEU A 24 -6.01 10.41 29.02
C LEU A 24 -4.72 9.83 28.42
N LEU A 25 -4.10 8.84 29.05
CA LEU A 25 -2.81 8.27 28.62
C LEU A 25 -2.85 7.23 27.49
N PRO A 26 -3.97 6.62 27.04
CA PRO A 26 -3.90 5.60 25.98
C PRO A 26 -4.12 6.13 24.56
N LEU A 27 -4.01 7.44 24.28
CA LEU A 27 -4.21 7.97 22.92
C LEU A 27 -2.93 8.21 22.12
N LEU A 28 -1.79 7.71 22.60
CA LEU A 28 -0.57 7.61 21.81
C LEU A 28 -0.46 6.20 21.20
N THR A 29 -1.50 5.77 20.47
CA THR A 29 -1.33 4.71 19.49
C THR A 29 -0.52 5.32 18.34
N GLY A 30 0.78 5.12 18.40
CA GLY A 30 1.67 5.43 17.29
C GLY A 30 1.16 4.71 16.06
N CYS A 31 1.01 5.41 14.93
CA CYS A 31 0.91 4.80 13.63
C CYS A 31 2.15 3.91 13.45
N GLU A 32 2.00 2.61 13.61
CA GLU A 32 2.95 1.66 13.04
C GLU A 32 2.89 1.88 11.53
N LYS A 33 3.90 2.58 11.00
CA LYS A 33 4.19 2.52 9.58
C LYS A 33 4.39 1.05 9.30
N ASN A 34 3.59 0.48 8.39
CA ASN A 34 3.75 -0.88 7.90
C ASN A 34 5.19 -1.04 7.42
N LYS A 35 6.04 -1.55 8.31
CA LYS A 35 7.44 -1.81 7.99
C LYS A 35 7.44 -3.08 7.16
N LEU A 36 7.95 -3.00 5.94
CA LEU A 36 8.14 -4.18 5.10
C LEU A 36 9.00 -5.21 5.83
N PRO A 37 8.72 -6.51 5.61
CA PRO A 37 9.53 -7.58 6.19
C PRO A 37 11.00 -7.46 5.82
N GLU A 38 11.88 -7.93 6.72
CA GLU A 38 13.31 -7.88 6.50
C GLU A 38 13.72 -8.79 5.33
N LYS A 39 14.54 -8.23 4.43
CA LYS A 39 15.06 -8.92 3.26
C LYS A 39 15.95 -10.10 3.68
N THR A 40 15.66 -11.28 3.13
CA THR A 40 16.48 -12.48 3.29
C THR A 40 17.36 -12.72 2.06
N LYS A 41 16.81 -12.51 0.85
CA LYS A 41 17.49 -12.76 -0.41
C LYS A 41 16.93 -11.85 -1.50
N ASP A 42 17.82 -11.27 -2.33
CA ASP A 42 17.41 -10.60 -3.57
C ASP A 42 16.96 -11.64 -4.60
N LEU A 43 15.93 -11.31 -5.38
CA LEU A 43 15.38 -12.17 -6.43
C LEU A 43 15.52 -11.49 -7.79
N ASP A 44 15.86 -12.30 -8.77
CA ASP A 44 15.90 -11.88 -10.18
C ASP A 44 14.48 -11.86 -10.75
N PHE A 45 14.19 -10.87 -11.57
CA PHE A 45 12.94 -10.77 -12.30
C PHE A 45 13.14 -10.12 -13.67
N THR A 46 12.16 -10.31 -14.53
CA THR A 46 12.09 -9.65 -15.84
C THR A 46 10.75 -8.94 -15.94
N VAL A 47 10.75 -7.67 -16.33
CA VAL A 47 9.52 -6.96 -16.68
C VAL A 47 9.07 -7.47 -18.05
N VAL A 48 7.82 -7.90 -18.15
CA VAL A 48 7.20 -8.42 -19.38
C VAL A 48 6.04 -7.54 -19.82
N ALA A 49 5.84 -7.45 -21.12
CA ALA A 49 4.79 -6.63 -21.71
C ALA A 49 4.30 -7.21 -23.05
N GLY A 50 3.10 -6.81 -23.45
CA GLY A 50 2.52 -7.19 -24.73
C GLY A 50 2.42 -8.70 -24.90
N THR A 51 3.00 -9.24 -25.97
CA THR A 51 2.91 -10.67 -26.32
C THR A 51 3.66 -11.62 -25.40
N ASP A 52 4.50 -11.08 -24.51
CA ASP A 52 5.24 -11.89 -23.52
C ASP A 52 4.40 -12.18 -22.27
N ILE A 53 3.23 -11.56 -22.15
CA ILE A 53 2.24 -11.86 -21.11
C ILE A 53 1.38 -13.04 -21.59
N PRO A 54 1.23 -14.10 -20.77
CA PRO A 54 0.31 -15.19 -21.10
C PRO A 54 -1.10 -14.68 -21.39
N PRO A 55 -1.79 -15.19 -22.44
CA PRO A 55 -3.12 -14.70 -22.82
C PRO A 55 -4.14 -14.75 -21.68
N GLU A 56 -4.13 -15.80 -20.89
CA GLU A 56 -5.03 -15.97 -19.74
C GLU A 56 -4.76 -14.92 -18.65
N LEU A 57 -3.51 -14.55 -18.45
CA LEU A 57 -3.13 -13.48 -17.54
C LEU A 57 -3.57 -12.12 -18.07
N GLN A 58 -3.43 -11.88 -19.39
CA GLN A 58 -3.87 -10.63 -20.00
C GLN A 58 -5.38 -10.43 -19.84
N GLU A 59 -6.20 -11.47 -20.03
CA GLU A 59 -7.65 -11.41 -19.79
C GLU A 59 -7.98 -11.00 -18.35
N LEU A 60 -7.25 -11.57 -17.36
CA LEU A 60 -7.44 -11.22 -15.94
C LEU A 60 -7.04 -9.77 -15.64
N ILE A 61 -6.05 -9.23 -16.34
CA ILE A 61 -5.63 -7.83 -16.22
C ILE A 61 -6.71 -6.91 -16.80
N ASP A 62 -7.18 -7.23 -18.01
CA ASP A 62 -8.17 -6.42 -18.74
C ASP A 62 -9.49 -6.32 -17.98
N ASP A 63 -9.91 -7.40 -17.30
CA ASP A 63 -11.11 -7.43 -16.47
C ASP A 63 -11.03 -6.55 -15.21
N ARG A 64 -9.81 -6.21 -14.76
CA ARG A 64 -9.56 -5.49 -13.50
C ARG A 64 -8.96 -4.11 -13.66
N CYS A 65 -8.55 -3.73 -14.86
CA CYS A 65 -7.73 -2.54 -15.10
C CYS A 65 -8.36 -1.21 -14.65
N ASN A 66 -9.68 -1.13 -14.51
CA ASN A 66 -10.39 0.07 -14.07
C ASN A 66 -10.10 0.45 -12.60
N ASP A 67 -9.88 -0.54 -11.75
CA ASP A 67 -9.56 -0.38 -10.33
C ASP A 67 -8.09 -0.74 -10.06
N ALA A 68 -7.55 -0.27 -8.94
CA ALA A 68 -6.26 -0.75 -8.49
C ALA A 68 -6.36 -2.23 -8.09
N PHE A 69 -5.42 -3.05 -8.56
CA PHE A 69 -5.43 -4.49 -8.30
C PHE A 69 -4.04 -5.08 -8.12
N GLU A 70 -4.00 -6.22 -7.49
CA GLU A 70 -2.82 -7.04 -7.26
C GLU A 70 -3.17 -8.47 -7.67
N LEU A 71 -2.27 -9.11 -8.41
CA LEU A 71 -2.54 -10.42 -8.98
C LEU A 71 -1.24 -11.24 -9.07
N THR A 72 -1.34 -12.53 -8.78
CA THR A 72 -0.30 -13.52 -9.05
C THR A 72 -0.84 -14.58 -10.01
N TYR A 73 -0.01 -15.02 -10.94
CA TYR A 73 -0.34 -16.05 -11.89
C TYR A 73 0.85 -16.98 -12.11
N SER A 74 0.62 -18.27 -12.28
CA SER A 74 1.65 -19.25 -12.59
C SER A 74 1.27 -20.03 -13.84
N ASP A 75 2.20 -20.16 -14.76
CA ASP A 75 2.09 -21.03 -15.94
C ASP A 75 2.65 -22.44 -15.67
N GLY A 76 3.02 -22.75 -14.42
CA GLY A 76 3.65 -23.99 -14.03
C GLY A 76 5.18 -24.01 -14.13
N SER A 77 5.78 -23.03 -14.81
CA SER A 77 7.22 -22.88 -14.96
C SER A 77 7.74 -21.59 -14.33
N CYS A 78 6.93 -20.54 -14.37
CA CYS A 78 7.25 -19.22 -13.89
C CYS A 78 6.11 -18.67 -13.04
N LEU A 79 6.47 -17.74 -12.15
CA LEU A 79 5.55 -16.91 -11.41
C LEU A 79 5.49 -15.52 -12.06
N TYR A 80 4.28 -15.06 -12.33
CA TYR A 80 3.99 -13.69 -12.77
C TYR A 80 3.33 -12.92 -11.64
N ILE A 81 3.81 -11.71 -11.40
CA ILE A 81 3.28 -10.83 -10.35
C ILE A 81 2.88 -9.52 -11.03
N VAL A 82 1.65 -9.09 -10.78
CA VAL A 82 1.04 -7.93 -11.44
C VAL A 82 0.58 -6.93 -10.39
N LYS A 83 0.89 -5.66 -10.62
CA LYS A 83 0.31 -4.52 -9.90
C LYS A 83 -0.29 -3.55 -10.89
N GLY A 84 -1.61 -3.31 -10.75
CA GLY A 84 -2.33 -2.30 -11.49
C GLY A 84 -2.74 -1.13 -10.59
N TYR A 85 -2.75 0.07 -11.15
CA TYR A 85 -3.03 1.30 -10.41
C TYR A 85 -4.39 1.91 -10.73
N GLY A 86 -5.20 1.16 -11.51
CA GLY A 86 -6.52 1.62 -11.92
C GLY A 86 -6.49 2.78 -12.91
N THR A 87 -7.65 3.37 -13.13
CA THR A 87 -7.85 4.47 -14.08
C THR A 87 -7.08 5.72 -13.68
N GLN A 88 -6.26 6.23 -14.59
CA GLN A 88 -5.62 7.55 -14.52
C GLN A 88 -6.22 8.46 -15.59
N GLN A 89 -6.37 9.75 -15.27
CA GLN A 89 -7.08 10.72 -16.14
C GLN A 89 -6.24 11.21 -17.32
N THR A 90 -4.94 10.91 -17.33
CA THR A 90 -4.00 11.33 -18.37
C THR A 90 -3.05 10.20 -18.71
N ASP A 91 -2.31 10.34 -19.79
CA ASP A 91 -1.12 9.54 -20.08
C ASP A 91 0.13 10.05 -19.32
N GLY A 92 1.30 9.46 -19.61
CA GLY A 92 2.59 9.88 -19.06
C GLY A 92 2.92 9.29 -17.68
N TYR A 93 2.13 8.35 -17.16
CA TYR A 93 2.46 7.63 -15.94
C TYR A 93 3.54 6.57 -16.18
N ASN A 94 4.44 6.44 -15.23
CA ASN A 94 5.49 5.41 -15.22
C ASN A 94 5.46 4.60 -13.92
N ILE A 95 5.69 3.31 -14.02
CA ILE A 95 5.77 2.40 -12.86
C ILE A 95 7.21 1.89 -12.75
N ALA A 96 7.79 2.05 -11.57
CA ALA A 96 9.09 1.50 -11.23
C ALA A 96 8.94 0.38 -10.20
N VAL A 97 9.67 -0.72 -10.37
CA VAL A 97 9.87 -1.70 -9.30
C VAL A 97 10.95 -1.15 -8.39
N THR A 98 10.58 -0.86 -7.16
CA THR A 98 11.51 -0.31 -6.15
C THR A 98 12.21 -1.40 -5.37
N ASP A 99 11.51 -2.50 -5.09
CA ASP A 99 12.07 -3.66 -4.40
C ASP A 99 11.39 -4.96 -4.86
N PHE A 100 12.19 -6.01 -5.02
CA PHE A 100 11.72 -7.38 -5.19
C PHE A 100 12.67 -8.34 -4.50
N TYR A 101 12.21 -8.99 -3.43
CA TYR A 101 13.05 -9.85 -2.62
C TYR A 101 12.23 -10.89 -1.84
N GLU A 102 12.93 -11.95 -1.39
CA GLU A 102 12.39 -12.92 -0.46
C GLU A 102 12.57 -12.45 0.99
N SER A 103 11.53 -12.66 1.79
CA SER A 103 11.53 -12.44 3.24
C SER A 103 11.07 -13.71 3.94
N LYS A 104 11.09 -13.72 5.27
CA LYS A 104 10.54 -14.83 6.08
C LYS A 104 9.02 -14.98 5.93
N ASP A 105 8.34 -13.90 5.54
CA ASP A 105 6.88 -13.83 5.48
C ASP A 105 6.34 -14.02 4.04
N GLY A 106 7.23 -14.06 3.04
CA GLY A 106 6.88 -14.20 1.63
C GLY A 106 7.73 -13.35 0.70
N LEU A 107 7.30 -13.22 -0.55
CA LEU A 107 7.94 -12.41 -1.58
C LEU A 107 7.47 -10.97 -1.44
N VAL A 108 8.36 -10.03 -1.22
CA VAL A 108 8.02 -8.59 -1.19
C VAL A 108 8.16 -8.02 -2.59
N PHE A 109 7.08 -7.45 -3.10
CA PHE A 109 7.04 -6.75 -4.40
C PHE A 109 6.56 -5.32 -4.17
N ALA A 110 7.49 -4.38 -4.25
CA ALA A 110 7.24 -2.96 -4.05
C ALA A 110 7.37 -2.20 -5.37
N THR A 111 6.41 -1.33 -5.64
CA THR A 111 6.37 -0.52 -6.86
C THR A 111 5.98 0.91 -6.54
N GLU A 112 6.41 1.83 -7.41
CA GLU A 112 6.07 3.24 -7.32
C GLU A 112 5.47 3.72 -8.64
N LEU A 113 4.29 4.35 -8.57
CA LEU A 113 3.68 5.04 -9.69
C LEU A 113 4.12 6.50 -9.69
N THR A 114 4.75 6.94 -10.76
CA THR A 114 5.13 8.34 -10.95
C THR A 114 4.29 8.95 -12.06
N GLY A 115 3.59 10.03 -11.76
CA GLY A 115 2.82 10.78 -12.75
C GLY A 115 3.69 11.67 -13.65
N PRO A 116 3.10 12.22 -14.72
CA PRO A 116 3.79 13.11 -15.65
C PRO A 116 4.29 14.38 -14.93
N LYS A 117 5.42 14.90 -15.38
CA LYS A 117 5.94 16.17 -14.87
C LYS A 117 5.10 17.33 -15.38
N LYS A 118 5.01 18.42 -14.61
CA LYS A 118 4.25 19.62 -14.97
C LYS A 118 4.68 20.28 -16.32
N SER A 119 5.87 19.96 -16.79
CA SER A 119 6.43 20.45 -18.05
C SER A 119 6.21 19.52 -19.24
N GLU A 120 5.59 18.37 -19.03
CA GLU A 120 5.31 17.38 -20.07
C GLU A 120 3.93 17.64 -20.65
N ASP A 121 3.83 17.63 -21.98
CA ASP A 121 2.55 17.64 -22.67
C ASP A 121 1.89 16.29 -22.50
N THR A 122 0.78 16.27 -21.74
CA THR A 122 -0.01 15.07 -21.51
C THR A 122 -1.31 15.12 -22.27
N SER A 123 -1.74 13.98 -22.80
CA SER A 123 -3.08 13.82 -23.35
C SER A 123 -4.09 13.64 -22.21
N GLN A 124 -5.27 14.26 -22.37
CA GLN A 124 -6.43 14.05 -21.49
C GLN A 124 -7.15 12.74 -21.85
N THR A 125 -6.36 11.66 -21.97
CA THR A 125 -6.84 10.32 -22.30
C THR A 125 -6.70 9.43 -21.08
N GLU A 126 -7.77 8.76 -20.70
CA GLU A 126 -7.73 7.78 -19.61
C GLU A 126 -6.75 6.65 -19.95
N THR A 127 -5.94 6.28 -18.95
CA THR A 127 -4.98 5.18 -19.05
C THR A 127 -5.11 4.26 -17.84
N TYR A 128 -4.64 3.04 -17.99
CA TYR A 128 -4.74 1.98 -16.98
C TYR A 128 -3.35 1.38 -16.72
N PRO A 129 -2.46 2.12 -16.02
CA PRO A 129 -1.09 1.68 -15.84
C PRO A 129 -1.03 0.44 -14.97
N TYR A 130 -0.32 -0.56 -15.45
CA TYR A 130 0.03 -1.77 -14.71
C TYR A 130 1.43 -2.23 -15.07
N ILE A 131 2.02 -3.04 -14.20
CA ILE A 131 3.32 -3.67 -14.41
C ILE A 131 3.19 -5.17 -14.18
N VAL A 132 3.85 -5.94 -15.03
CA VAL A 132 3.97 -7.40 -14.91
C VAL A 132 5.44 -7.74 -14.78
N ILE A 133 5.80 -8.46 -13.74
CA ILE A 133 7.11 -9.09 -13.63
C ILE A 133 6.98 -10.61 -13.71
N LYS A 134 8.01 -11.23 -14.25
CA LYS A 134 8.17 -12.68 -14.34
C LYS A 134 9.41 -13.09 -13.58
N THR A 135 9.29 -14.11 -12.76
CA THR A 135 10.40 -14.71 -12.00
C THR A 135 10.33 -16.23 -12.04
N GLU A 136 11.32 -16.92 -11.48
CA GLU A 136 11.26 -18.36 -11.27
C GLU A 136 10.01 -18.75 -10.44
N LEU A 137 9.54 -19.97 -10.58
CA LEU A 137 8.41 -20.46 -9.80
C LEU A 137 8.80 -20.60 -8.33
N ILE A 138 8.24 -19.78 -7.49
CA ILE A 138 8.43 -19.79 -6.04
C ILE A 138 7.07 -19.98 -5.39
N ASP A 139 6.92 -21.02 -4.57
CA ASP A 139 5.70 -21.31 -3.82
C ASP A 139 5.70 -20.51 -2.51
N ALA A 140 5.40 -19.22 -2.61
CA ALA A 140 5.28 -18.31 -1.49
C ALA A 140 4.21 -17.25 -1.75
N SER A 141 3.62 -16.71 -0.68
CA SER A 141 2.71 -15.58 -0.78
C SER A 141 3.45 -14.32 -1.21
N VAL A 142 2.77 -13.43 -1.96
CA VAL A 142 3.32 -12.14 -2.38
C VAL A 142 2.77 -11.04 -1.48
N ILE A 143 3.67 -10.22 -0.96
CA ILE A 143 3.39 -9.03 -0.16
C ILE A 143 3.61 -7.81 -1.07
N PHE A 144 2.53 -7.13 -1.40
CA PHE A 144 2.54 -5.94 -2.24
C PHE A 144 2.72 -4.66 -1.41
N SER A 145 3.46 -3.70 -1.99
CA SER A 145 3.69 -2.39 -1.38
C SER A 145 3.80 -1.27 -2.41
#